data_4ca50645fbc00292fe951a136437aae8
#
_entry.id   4ca50645fbc00292fe951a136437aae8
#
_cell.length_a   1.000
_cell.length_b   1.000
_cell.length_c   1.000
_cell.angle_alpha   90.00
_cell.angle_beta   90.00
_cell.angle_gamma   90.00
#
_symmetry.space_group_name_H-M   'P 1'
#
loop_
_entity.id
_entity.type
_entity.pdbx_description
1 polymer ?
#
loop_
_entity_poly.entity_id
_entity_poly.type
_entity_poly.pdbx_seq_one_letter_code
_entity_poly.pdbx_strand_id
1 'polypeptide(L)'
;MICPRCNAEGGIRNGGSRGWCKAGDHSFKITPEMAAAEAEQAKAGWAPEYGIASPVPAGFKVKGVSTLTKNPNGETQWVKTDEDRAAQEAIMRAAIKAMAEKLPREKARPGPTHTVPALLNCYVLTDYHLGMLAWGEETGADWDTAIAEALLVEWFSAAIAQAPRAGTAVFAQLGDFLHWDGMDAVTPASKHLLDADGRFTKLVRVAIRVVRRIIGLLLARHERVVVLMAEGNHDPASSIWLREWLAATFEDEPRITVETSPDPYYCVEHGATALFFHHGHKRKPANVDAVFAAKFREVFGRTKHAYAHMGHMHHVDVKETSLMVIEQHQTLAAPDAYASRGGWMSGRSAQVITYHDVHGEVGRVRLSSSMFAAAA
;
A
#
# COMPACT_ATOMS: atom_id res chain seq x y z
N MET A 1 23.28 18.42 32.02
CA MET A 1 23.68 19.35 33.17
C MET A 1 24.70 18.64 34.02
N ILE A 2 25.74 19.31 34.45
CA ILE A 2 26.83 18.73 35.25
C ILE A 2 26.60 19.07 36.73
N CYS A 3 26.73 18.09 37.60
CA CYS A 3 26.58 18.26 39.04
C CYS A 3 27.76 19.11 39.62
N PRO A 4 27.52 20.25 40.29
CA PRO A 4 28.59 21.09 40.80
C PRO A 4 29.34 20.47 41.99
N ARG A 5 28.88 19.33 42.57
CA ARG A 5 29.52 18.70 43.70
C ARG A 5 30.48 17.55 43.33
N CYS A 6 30.21 16.81 42.25
CA CYS A 6 31.02 15.64 41.88
C CYS A 6 31.34 15.59 40.40
N ASN A 7 31.02 16.59 39.63
CA ASN A 7 31.23 16.75 38.17
C ASN A 7 30.61 15.59 37.30
N ALA A 8 29.66 14.87 37.88
CA ALA A 8 28.93 13.81 37.14
C ALA A 8 27.67 14.35 36.49
N GLU A 9 27.13 13.61 35.52
CA GLU A 9 25.86 14.01 34.88
C GLU A 9 24.69 14.01 35.85
N GLY A 10 23.84 15.00 35.73
CA GLY A 10 22.60 15.18 36.49
C GLY A 10 21.43 15.61 35.63
N GLY A 11 20.23 15.42 36.09
CA GLY A 11 18.97 15.81 35.44
C GLY A 11 18.14 16.82 36.25
N ILE A 12 17.20 17.47 35.63
CA ILE A 12 16.24 18.40 36.28
C ILE A 12 15.04 17.60 36.82
N ARG A 13 14.60 17.85 38.05
CA ARG A 13 13.31 17.37 38.57
C ARG A 13 12.16 18.30 38.16
N ASN A 14 10.96 17.75 38.02
CA ASN A 14 9.74 18.52 37.82
C ASN A 14 9.60 19.66 38.84
N GLY A 15 9.63 20.92 38.34
CA GLY A 15 9.56 22.10 39.18
C GLY A 15 10.71 23.09 38.98
N GLY A 16 11.73 22.76 38.18
CA GLY A 16 12.68 23.71 37.58
C GLY A 16 13.77 24.33 38.48
N SER A 17 13.78 24.17 39.80
CA SER A 17 14.74 24.82 40.69
C SER A 17 15.84 23.90 41.26
N ARG A 18 15.76 22.58 41.08
CA ARG A 18 16.73 21.63 41.59
C ARG A 18 17.07 20.54 40.60
N GLY A 19 18.37 20.27 40.46
CA GLY A 19 18.91 19.16 39.71
C GLY A 19 19.15 17.93 40.61
N TRP A 20 19.15 16.73 40.00
CA TRP A 20 19.44 15.48 40.69
C TRP A 20 20.71 14.86 40.10
N CYS A 21 21.66 14.51 40.96
CA CYS A 21 22.90 13.85 40.57
C CYS A 21 22.69 12.36 40.36
N LYS A 22 22.94 11.83 39.17
CA LYS A 22 22.81 10.40 38.87
C LYS A 22 23.86 9.50 39.55
N ALA A 23 25.03 10.08 39.86
CA ALA A 23 26.14 9.33 40.43
C ALA A 23 26.18 9.36 41.96
N GLY A 24 25.47 10.28 42.63
CA GLY A 24 25.63 10.51 44.02
C GLY A 24 24.38 10.62 44.88
N ASP A 25 23.24 10.27 44.37
CA ASP A 25 21.91 10.28 45.03
C ASP A 25 21.62 11.54 45.87
N HIS A 26 22.03 12.71 45.38
CA HIS A 26 21.82 14.01 46.03
C HIS A 26 21.27 15.05 45.04
N SER A 27 20.56 16.03 45.58
CA SER A 27 20.07 17.18 44.79
C SER A 27 21.01 18.37 44.92
N PHE A 28 21.03 19.23 43.90
CA PHE A 28 21.75 20.50 43.87
C PHE A 28 20.85 21.61 43.35
N LYS A 29 21.18 22.87 43.71
CA LYS A 29 20.44 24.03 43.21
C LYS A 29 20.88 24.34 41.79
N ILE A 30 19.92 24.57 40.90
CA ILE A 30 20.18 24.97 39.52
C ILE A 30 20.34 26.47 39.50
N THR A 31 21.48 26.96 38.99
CA THR A 31 21.67 28.39 38.75
C THR A 31 21.06 28.79 37.39
N PRO A 32 20.72 30.10 37.20
CA PRO A 32 20.23 30.55 35.90
C PRO A 32 21.18 30.24 34.72
N GLU A 33 22.50 30.32 34.98
CA GLU A 33 23.52 30.02 33.96
C GLU A 33 23.51 28.51 33.60
N MET A 34 23.35 27.62 34.58
CA MET A 34 23.24 26.17 34.33
C MET A 34 21.98 25.84 33.53
N ALA A 35 20.87 26.50 33.84
CA ALA A 35 19.62 26.32 33.10
C ALA A 35 19.73 26.85 31.65
N ALA A 36 20.40 27.99 31.47
CA ALA A 36 20.65 28.58 30.16
C ALA A 36 21.58 27.70 29.31
N ALA A 37 22.67 27.19 29.87
CA ALA A 37 23.62 26.31 29.19
C ALA A 37 22.96 24.96 28.76
N GLU A 38 22.08 24.41 29.59
CA GLU A 38 21.34 23.19 29.23
C GLU A 38 20.28 23.45 28.18
N ALA A 39 19.62 24.61 28.21
CA ALA A 39 18.69 25.01 27.16
C ALA A 39 19.39 25.23 25.80
N GLU A 40 20.63 25.74 25.84
CA GLU A 40 21.43 25.93 24.63
C GLU A 40 22.01 24.63 24.07
N GLN A 41 22.46 23.71 24.92
CA GLN A 41 22.84 22.36 24.53
C GLN A 41 21.66 21.53 23.99
N ALA A 42 20.47 21.70 24.59
CA ALA A 42 19.25 21.07 24.09
C ALA A 42 18.88 21.61 22.70
N LYS A 43 19.06 22.91 22.44
CA LYS A 43 18.83 23.49 21.10
C LYS A 43 19.83 23.03 20.05
N ALA A 44 21.08 22.79 20.40
CA ALA A 44 22.14 22.41 19.45
C ALA A 44 22.04 20.96 18.95
N GLY A 45 21.36 20.09 19.69
CA GLY A 45 21.17 18.68 19.31
C GLY A 45 19.76 18.34 18.81
N TRP A 46 18.90 19.32 18.59
CA TRP A 46 17.48 19.09 18.44
C TRP A 46 16.84 20.09 17.48
N ALA A 47 15.80 19.72 16.76
CA ALA A 47 15.13 20.52 15.76
C ALA A 47 14.92 21.99 16.18
N PRO A 48 15.90 22.88 16.02
CA PRO A 48 15.83 24.27 16.50
C PRO A 48 14.70 25.07 15.84
N GLU A 49 14.26 24.64 14.67
CA GLU A 49 13.12 25.20 13.93
C GLU A 49 11.77 25.09 14.68
N TYR A 50 11.66 24.18 15.66
CA TYR A 50 10.42 24.00 16.44
C TYR A 50 10.45 24.64 17.83
N GLY A 51 11.57 25.26 18.22
CA GLY A 51 11.68 26.00 19.49
C GLY A 51 11.49 25.18 20.77
N ILE A 52 11.70 23.87 20.70
CA ILE A 52 11.44 22.95 21.79
C ILE A 52 12.72 22.64 22.56
N ALA A 53 12.68 22.71 23.88
CA ALA A 53 13.83 22.62 24.79
C ALA A 53 13.97 21.27 25.52
N SER A 54 13.63 20.14 24.91
CA SER A 54 13.80 18.82 25.54
C SER A 54 14.62 17.90 24.65
N PRO A 55 15.69 17.26 25.16
CA PRO A 55 16.51 16.35 24.37
C PRO A 55 15.73 15.12 23.96
N VAL A 56 15.86 14.74 22.69
CA VAL A 56 15.37 13.45 22.20
C VAL A 56 16.35 12.37 22.65
N PRO A 57 15.90 11.28 23.28
CA PRO A 57 16.78 10.18 23.68
C PRO A 57 17.51 9.57 22.46
N ALA A 58 18.74 9.08 22.67
CA ALA A 58 19.48 8.40 21.62
C ALA A 58 18.67 7.21 21.05
N GLY A 59 18.60 7.10 19.72
CA GLY A 59 17.81 6.08 19.03
C GLY A 59 16.36 6.48 18.72
N PHE A 60 15.92 7.68 19.13
CA PHE A 60 14.58 8.20 18.81
C PHE A 60 14.69 9.45 17.94
N LYS A 61 13.75 9.65 17.04
CA LYS A 61 13.54 10.89 16.28
C LYS A 61 12.21 11.54 16.67
N VAL A 62 12.13 12.84 16.53
CA VAL A 62 10.87 13.57 16.75
C VAL A 62 9.84 13.11 15.70
N LYS A 63 8.73 12.54 16.17
CA LYS A 63 7.63 12.05 15.30
C LYS A 63 6.60 13.13 14.99
N GLY A 64 6.55 14.17 15.81
CA GLY A 64 5.64 15.29 15.70
C GLY A 64 5.80 16.20 16.91
N VAL A 65 5.35 17.43 16.80
CA VAL A 65 5.44 18.41 17.87
C VAL A 65 4.10 18.50 18.60
N SER A 66 4.14 18.27 19.91
CA SER A 66 3.01 18.55 20.80
C SER A 66 3.45 19.66 21.73
N THR A 67 2.99 20.87 21.47
CA THR A 67 3.45 22.06 22.16
C THR A 67 2.36 22.58 23.09
N LEU A 68 2.71 22.73 24.37
CA LEU A 68 1.89 23.42 25.33
C LEU A 68 2.26 24.92 25.27
N THR A 69 1.36 25.75 24.77
CA THR A 69 1.55 27.20 24.67
C THR A 69 0.50 27.91 25.49
N LYS A 70 0.78 29.16 25.82
CA LYS A 70 -0.24 30.07 26.34
C LYS A 70 -0.69 30.99 25.20
N ASN A 71 -2.01 31.09 25.01
CA ASN A 71 -2.56 32.04 24.06
C ASN A 71 -2.37 33.50 24.59
N PRO A 72 -2.63 34.53 23.78
CA PRO A 72 -2.52 35.91 24.20
C PRO A 72 -3.36 36.26 25.44
N ASN A 73 -4.38 35.48 25.77
CA ASN A 73 -5.25 35.64 26.94
C ASN A 73 -4.72 34.92 28.18
N GLY A 74 -3.53 34.29 28.10
CA GLY A 74 -2.90 33.57 29.22
C GLY A 74 -3.42 32.15 29.47
N GLU A 75 -4.37 31.66 28.67
CA GLU A 75 -4.91 30.29 28.78
C GLU A 75 -3.93 29.28 28.19
N THR A 76 -3.80 28.17 28.86
CA THR A 76 -2.93 27.08 28.41
C THR A 76 -3.59 26.31 27.26
N GLN A 77 -2.93 26.29 26.12
CA GLN A 77 -3.39 25.59 24.91
C GLN A 77 -2.40 24.49 24.52
N TRP A 78 -2.94 23.32 24.27
CA TRP A 78 -2.16 22.18 23.75
C TRP A 78 -2.29 22.10 22.24
N VAL A 79 -1.22 22.41 21.53
CA VAL A 79 -1.18 22.33 20.06
C VAL A 79 -0.48 21.04 19.64
N LYS A 80 -1.18 20.18 18.92
CA LYS A 80 -0.66 18.95 18.34
C LYS A 80 -0.50 19.18 16.84
N THR A 81 0.73 19.21 16.34
CA THR A 81 1.00 19.26 14.90
C THR A 81 1.28 17.84 14.40
N ASP A 82 0.61 17.46 13.36
CA ASP A 82 0.88 16.22 12.60
C ASP A 82 1.45 16.61 11.23
N GLU A 83 2.07 15.64 10.54
CA GLU A 83 2.54 15.86 9.17
C GLU A 83 1.37 16.33 8.29
N ASP A 84 1.59 17.39 7.54
CA ASP A 84 0.58 17.87 6.58
C ASP A 84 0.52 16.91 5.38
N ARG A 85 -0.32 15.88 5.54
CA ARG A 85 -0.55 14.86 4.51
C ARG A 85 -1.09 15.47 3.22
N ALA A 86 -1.89 16.53 3.32
CA ALA A 86 -2.44 17.19 2.15
C ALA A 86 -1.35 17.93 1.34
N ALA A 87 -0.40 18.55 2.03
CA ALA A 87 0.75 19.17 1.37
C ALA A 87 1.66 18.12 0.72
N GLN A 88 1.93 17.01 1.40
CA GLN A 88 2.71 15.90 0.83
C GLN A 88 2.01 15.29 -0.39
N GLU A 89 0.71 15.08 -0.32
CA GLU A 89 -0.09 14.58 -1.45
C GLU A 89 -0.07 15.56 -2.63
N ALA A 90 -0.19 16.87 -2.39
CA ALA A 90 -0.12 17.89 -3.43
C ALA A 90 1.24 17.93 -4.13
N ILE A 91 2.34 17.81 -3.36
CA ILE A 91 3.71 17.73 -3.91
C ILE A 91 3.86 16.45 -4.75
N MET A 92 3.37 15.32 -4.27
CA MET A 92 3.39 14.06 -4.97
C MET A 92 2.61 14.15 -6.29
N ARG A 93 1.38 14.67 -6.27
CA ARG A 93 0.55 14.89 -7.48
C ARG A 93 1.25 15.81 -8.49
N ALA A 94 1.88 16.89 -8.04
CA ALA A 94 2.63 17.80 -8.91
C ALA A 94 3.84 17.10 -9.56
N ALA A 95 4.57 16.29 -8.80
CA ALA A 95 5.69 15.52 -9.30
C ALA A 95 5.25 14.46 -10.34
N ILE A 96 4.14 13.75 -10.08
CA ILE A 96 3.55 12.77 -10.99
C ILE A 96 3.10 13.45 -12.30
N LYS A 97 2.40 14.58 -12.19
CA LYS A 97 1.97 15.34 -13.36
C LYS A 97 3.16 15.75 -14.22
N ALA A 98 4.23 16.27 -13.60
CA ALA A 98 5.46 16.62 -14.30
C ALA A 98 6.15 15.42 -14.95
N MET A 99 6.14 14.26 -14.29
CA MET A 99 6.65 12.99 -14.85
C MET A 99 5.78 12.51 -16.02
N ALA A 100 4.46 12.56 -15.87
CA ALA A 100 3.52 12.15 -16.90
C ALA A 100 3.62 13.01 -18.17
N GLU A 101 3.84 14.31 -18.03
CA GLU A 101 4.03 15.23 -19.18
C GLU A 101 5.29 14.92 -20.00
N LYS A 102 6.34 14.37 -19.38
CA LYS A 102 7.62 14.06 -20.03
C LYS A 102 7.77 12.62 -20.52
N LEU A 103 6.91 11.71 -20.04
CA LEU A 103 6.98 10.31 -20.44
C LEU A 103 6.28 10.11 -21.79
N PRO A 104 6.86 9.32 -22.70
CA PRO A 104 6.20 9.02 -23.96
C PRO A 104 4.89 8.25 -23.69
N ARG A 105 3.82 8.66 -24.34
CA ARG A 105 2.54 7.95 -24.30
C ARG A 105 2.66 6.62 -25.04
N GLU A 106 1.98 5.61 -24.57
CA GLU A 106 1.84 4.36 -25.30
C GLU A 106 0.91 4.60 -26.50
N LYS A 107 1.37 4.23 -27.68
CA LYS A 107 0.58 4.32 -28.91
C LYS A 107 -0.43 3.20 -28.95
N ALA A 108 -1.59 3.47 -29.55
CA ALA A 108 -2.59 2.46 -29.84
C ALA A 108 -1.97 1.28 -30.61
N ARG A 109 -2.30 0.06 -30.20
CA ARG A 109 -1.79 -1.19 -30.78
C ARG A 109 -2.92 -1.94 -31.48
N PRO A 110 -2.65 -2.70 -32.55
CA PRO A 110 -3.64 -3.61 -33.11
C PRO A 110 -4.19 -4.56 -32.05
N GLY A 111 -5.51 -4.76 -32.05
CA GLY A 111 -6.16 -5.71 -31.17
C GLY A 111 -5.92 -7.15 -31.60
N PRO A 112 -6.29 -8.15 -30.77
CA PRO A 112 -6.25 -9.55 -31.12
C PRO A 112 -7.26 -9.85 -32.22
N THR A 113 -6.95 -10.85 -33.06
CA THR A 113 -7.80 -11.24 -34.19
C THR A 113 -8.99 -12.12 -33.81
N HIS A 114 -8.99 -12.68 -32.60
CA HIS A 114 -9.98 -13.66 -32.16
C HIS A 114 -10.21 -13.59 -30.65
N THR A 115 -11.42 -13.22 -30.25
CA THR A 115 -11.88 -13.21 -28.86
C THR A 115 -13.34 -13.69 -28.78
N VAL A 116 -13.81 -13.98 -27.59
CA VAL A 116 -15.22 -14.22 -27.27
C VAL A 116 -15.73 -13.00 -26.50
N PRO A 117 -16.50 -12.10 -27.15
CA PRO A 117 -16.93 -10.84 -26.55
C PRO A 117 -17.77 -11.00 -25.28
N ALA A 118 -18.55 -12.08 -25.19
CA ALA A 118 -19.36 -12.41 -24.01
C ALA A 118 -18.55 -12.79 -22.77
N LEU A 119 -17.24 -13.05 -22.92
CA LEU A 119 -16.37 -13.43 -21.80
C LEU A 119 -15.51 -12.27 -21.31
N LEU A 120 -15.36 -12.23 -20.00
CA LEU A 120 -14.43 -11.39 -19.27
C LEU A 120 -13.50 -12.24 -18.43
N ASN A 121 -12.19 -12.03 -18.51
CA ASN A 121 -11.20 -12.64 -17.64
C ASN A 121 -10.79 -11.62 -16.55
N CYS A 122 -11.06 -11.93 -15.29
CA CYS A 122 -10.61 -11.17 -14.15
C CYS A 122 -9.30 -11.76 -13.62
N TYR A 123 -8.18 -11.07 -13.82
CA TYR A 123 -6.85 -11.44 -13.33
C TYR A 123 -6.71 -10.86 -11.93
N VAL A 124 -6.89 -11.69 -10.90
CA VAL A 124 -6.91 -11.24 -9.51
C VAL A 124 -5.49 -11.36 -8.92
N LEU A 125 -4.96 -10.22 -8.53
CA LEU A 125 -3.70 -10.08 -7.80
C LEU A 125 -3.95 -9.28 -6.53
N THR A 126 -3.41 -9.70 -5.40
CA THR A 126 -3.52 -8.98 -4.13
C THR A 126 -2.27 -9.15 -3.29
N ASP A 127 -2.01 -8.16 -2.42
CA ASP A 127 -0.97 -8.25 -1.39
C ASP A 127 0.37 -8.70 -1.98
N TYR A 128 0.75 -8.10 -3.11
CA TYR A 128 1.94 -8.53 -3.84
C TYR A 128 3.23 -8.12 -3.15
N HIS A 129 3.18 -7.08 -2.33
CA HIS A 129 4.29 -6.58 -1.54
C HIS A 129 5.59 -6.44 -2.35
N LEU A 130 5.50 -5.85 -3.55
CA LEU A 130 6.66 -5.56 -4.36
C LEU A 130 7.63 -4.69 -3.56
N GLY A 131 8.89 -5.12 -3.47
CA GLY A 131 9.92 -4.46 -2.68
C GLY A 131 10.10 -5.01 -1.27
N MET A 132 9.30 -5.97 -0.82
CA MET A 132 9.55 -6.71 0.41
C MET A 132 10.85 -7.50 0.28
N LEU A 133 11.56 -7.65 1.40
CA LEU A 133 12.69 -8.57 1.54
C LEU A 133 12.29 -9.69 2.50
N ALA A 134 12.44 -10.93 2.08
CA ALA A 134 12.28 -12.09 2.95
C ALA A 134 13.43 -13.08 2.73
N TRP A 135 13.88 -13.72 3.81
CA TRP A 135 14.95 -14.68 3.81
C TRP A 135 14.40 -16.10 4.01
N GLY A 136 14.72 -16.99 3.08
CA GLY A 136 14.12 -18.32 3.01
C GLY A 136 14.33 -19.19 4.25
N GLU A 137 15.46 -19.04 4.99
CA GLU A 137 15.67 -19.78 6.24
C GLU A 137 14.71 -19.35 7.36
N GLU A 138 14.24 -18.09 7.36
CA GLU A 138 13.28 -17.59 8.35
C GLU A 138 11.83 -17.78 7.91
N THR A 139 11.54 -17.58 6.63
CA THR A 139 10.17 -17.47 6.13
C THR A 139 9.73 -18.64 5.27
N GLY A 140 10.66 -19.53 4.92
CA GLY A 140 10.42 -20.70 4.04
C GLY A 140 10.51 -20.38 2.54
N ALA A 141 10.71 -19.12 2.15
CA ALA A 141 10.93 -18.73 0.75
C ALA A 141 11.64 -17.36 0.69
N ASP A 142 12.61 -17.23 -0.21
CA ASP A 142 13.24 -15.95 -0.48
C ASP A 142 12.28 -15.02 -1.24
N TRP A 143 12.39 -13.71 -0.97
CA TRP A 143 11.66 -12.70 -1.68
C TRP A 143 12.47 -11.41 -1.76
N ASP A 144 12.60 -10.90 -2.96
CA ASP A 144 13.18 -9.60 -3.26
C ASP A 144 12.51 -8.98 -4.49
N THR A 145 12.92 -7.79 -4.87
CA THR A 145 12.34 -7.07 -6.02
C THR A 145 12.58 -7.80 -7.34
N ALA A 146 13.69 -8.55 -7.50
CA ALA A 146 14.00 -9.27 -8.73
C ALA A 146 13.13 -10.52 -8.87
N ILE A 147 13.02 -11.30 -7.79
CA ILE A 147 12.12 -12.47 -7.70
C ILE A 147 10.68 -12.03 -7.96
N ALA A 148 10.24 -10.96 -7.29
CA ALA A 148 8.89 -10.43 -7.47
C ALA A 148 8.61 -10.00 -8.91
N GLU A 149 9.52 -9.24 -9.55
CA GLU A 149 9.34 -8.83 -10.95
C GLU A 149 9.26 -10.03 -11.90
N ALA A 150 10.16 -11.00 -11.76
CA ALA A 150 10.20 -12.18 -12.62
C ALA A 150 8.94 -13.04 -12.44
N LEU A 151 8.59 -13.39 -11.19
CA LEU A 151 7.41 -14.21 -10.89
C LEU A 151 6.12 -13.58 -11.43
N LEU A 152 5.94 -12.28 -11.30
CA LEU A 152 4.74 -11.63 -11.75
C LEU A 152 4.58 -11.71 -13.28
N VAL A 153 5.67 -11.53 -14.02
CA VAL A 153 5.66 -11.63 -15.48
C VAL A 153 5.45 -13.09 -15.93
N GLU A 154 6.08 -14.06 -15.29
CA GLU A 154 5.91 -15.47 -15.57
C GLU A 154 4.48 -15.91 -15.29
N TRP A 155 3.93 -15.51 -14.14
CA TRP A 155 2.56 -15.82 -13.76
C TRP A 155 1.55 -15.25 -14.76
N PHE A 156 1.64 -13.96 -15.12
CA PHE A 156 0.73 -13.37 -16.11
C PHE A 156 0.85 -14.02 -17.48
N SER A 157 2.07 -14.35 -17.90
CA SER A 157 2.29 -15.04 -19.18
C SER A 157 1.60 -16.39 -19.21
N ALA A 158 1.74 -17.19 -18.15
CA ALA A 158 1.11 -18.51 -18.03
C ALA A 158 -0.42 -18.41 -17.86
N ALA A 159 -0.88 -17.47 -17.03
CA ALA A 159 -2.31 -17.25 -16.78
C ALA A 159 -3.05 -16.82 -18.06
N ILE A 160 -2.48 -15.89 -18.83
CA ILE A 160 -3.03 -15.44 -20.11
C ILE A 160 -3.04 -16.56 -21.14
N ALA A 161 -2.03 -17.44 -21.15
CA ALA A 161 -1.96 -18.57 -22.08
C ALA A 161 -3.03 -19.62 -21.78
N GLN A 162 -3.34 -19.85 -20.50
CA GLN A 162 -4.29 -20.89 -20.06
C GLN A 162 -5.75 -20.39 -20.02
N ALA A 163 -5.96 -19.10 -19.81
CA ALA A 163 -7.30 -18.52 -19.77
C ALA A 163 -7.99 -18.52 -21.15
N PRO A 164 -9.33 -18.60 -21.21
CA PRO A 164 -10.07 -18.45 -22.45
C PRO A 164 -9.76 -17.13 -23.18
N ARG A 165 -10.00 -17.08 -24.48
CA ARG A 165 -9.85 -15.86 -25.28
C ARG A 165 -11.02 -14.90 -25.05
N ALA A 166 -11.11 -14.31 -23.88
CA ALA A 166 -12.15 -13.34 -23.52
C ALA A 166 -11.97 -12.00 -24.27
N GLY A 167 -13.08 -11.33 -24.59
CA GLY A 167 -13.05 -9.98 -25.19
C GLY A 167 -12.51 -8.95 -24.20
N THR A 168 -12.83 -9.08 -22.91
CA THR A 168 -12.42 -8.13 -21.88
C THR A 168 -11.47 -8.79 -20.86
N ALA A 169 -10.45 -8.06 -20.46
CA ALA A 169 -9.64 -8.37 -19.28
C ALA A 169 -9.87 -7.31 -18.19
N VAL A 170 -9.93 -7.75 -16.94
CA VAL A 170 -9.78 -6.88 -15.77
C VAL A 170 -8.46 -7.25 -15.09
N PHE A 171 -7.51 -6.34 -15.05
CA PHE A 171 -6.34 -6.44 -14.19
C PHE A 171 -6.73 -5.93 -12.81
N ALA A 172 -7.19 -6.82 -11.95
CA ALA A 172 -7.67 -6.52 -10.61
C ALA A 172 -6.54 -6.67 -9.59
N GLN A 173 -5.76 -5.62 -9.40
CA GLN A 173 -4.81 -5.51 -8.29
C GLN A 173 -5.57 -4.93 -7.08
N LEU A 174 -5.74 -5.75 -6.03
CA LEU A 174 -6.66 -5.49 -4.93
C LEU A 174 -6.07 -4.74 -3.72
N GLY A 175 -4.90 -4.12 -3.86
CA GLY A 175 -4.21 -3.36 -2.80
C GLY A 175 -2.95 -4.06 -2.31
N ASP A 176 -2.14 -3.30 -1.57
CA ASP A 176 -0.82 -3.72 -1.07
C ASP A 176 0.08 -4.25 -2.21
N PHE A 177 0.05 -3.52 -3.36
CA PHE A 177 0.96 -3.82 -4.46
C PHE A 177 2.39 -3.51 -4.10
N LEU A 178 2.62 -2.35 -3.46
CA LEU A 178 3.91 -1.98 -2.90
C LEU A 178 3.98 -2.32 -1.41
N HIS A 179 5.17 -2.74 -0.97
CA HIS A 179 5.37 -3.14 0.42
C HIS A 179 5.38 -1.96 1.40
N TRP A 180 5.79 -0.75 0.94
CA TRP A 180 5.75 0.48 1.75
C TRP A 180 5.47 1.71 0.87
N ASP A 181 5.13 2.82 1.52
CA ASP A 181 4.52 3.99 0.91
C ASP A 181 5.29 5.29 1.20
N GLY A 182 6.56 5.34 0.92
CA GLY A 182 7.36 6.54 1.11
C GLY A 182 8.85 6.29 1.27
N MET A 183 9.58 7.26 1.81
CA MET A 183 11.03 7.18 1.94
C MET A 183 11.47 6.22 3.05
N ASP A 184 10.68 6.09 4.10
CA ASP A 184 10.91 5.15 5.20
C ASP A 184 10.10 3.86 4.96
N ALA A 185 10.76 2.71 5.09
CA ALA A 185 10.11 1.39 4.98
C ALA A 185 9.33 1.08 6.26
N VAL A 186 8.14 1.65 6.37
CA VAL A 186 7.22 1.47 7.50
C VAL A 186 5.78 1.39 7.02
N THR A 187 4.94 0.68 7.77
CA THR A 187 3.49 0.71 7.50
C THR A 187 2.92 2.11 7.70
N PRO A 188 2.13 2.67 6.77
CA PRO A 188 1.67 4.05 6.83
C PRO A 188 0.93 4.42 8.12
N ALA A 189 0.03 3.55 8.59
CA ALA A 189 -0.84 3.83 9.75
C ALA A 189 -0.15 3.55 11.08
N SER A 190 0.45 2.36 11.25
CA SER A 190 0.99 1.89 12.54
C SER A 190 2.48 2.10 12.69
N LYS A 191 3.18 2.51 11.62
CA LYS A 191 4.63 2.79 11.62
C LYS A 191 5.50 1.60 12.05
N HIS A 192 5.03 0.37 11.83
CA HIS A 192 5.85 -0.82 11.99
C HIS A 192 6.96 -0.81 10.95
N LEU A 193 8.17 -1.14 11.37
CA LEU A 193 9.31 -1.34 10.47
C LEU A 193 9.04 -2.53 9.55
N LEU A 194 9.40 -2.36 8.30
CA LEU A 194 9.26 -3.37 7.26
C LEU A 194 10.63 -3.73 6.69
N ASP A 195 10.84 -5.01 6.42
CA ASP A 195 12.02 -5.49 5.70
C ASP A 195 11.86 -5.17 4.22
N ALA A 196 12.73 -4.30 3.70
CA ALA A 196 12.63 -3.73 2.37
C ALA A 196 13.86 -3.99 1.50
N ASP A 197 13.65 -4.44 0.26
CA ASP A 197 14.68 -4.58 -0.74
C ASP A 197 14.95 -3.26 -1.47
N GLY A 198 15.82 -2.47 -0.90
CA GLY A 198 16.38 -1.30 -1.56
C GLY A 198 15.66 0.01 -1.22
N ARG A 199 15.67 0.94 -2.19
CA ARG A 199 15.17 2.31 -2.02
C ARG A 199 13.83 2.49 -2.71
N PHE A 200 12.97 3.36 -2.19
CA PHE A 200 11.67 3.69 -2.77
C PHE A 200 11.74 4.09 -4.26
N THR A 201 12.78 4.84 -4.67
CA THR A 201 12.98 5.18 -6.09
C THR A 201 13.19 3.94 -6.98
N LYS A 202 13.92 2.91 -6.48
CA LYS A 202 14.08 1.62 -7.20
C LYS A 202 12.74 0.94 -7.32
N LEU A 203 12.00 0.86 -6.22
CA LEU A 203 10.67 0.26 -6.14
C LEU A 203 9.70 0.87 -7.15
N VAL A 204 9.57 2.20 -7.18
CA VAL A 204 8.72 2.92 -8.14
C VAL A 204 9.07 2.58 -9.60
N ARG A 205 10.37 2.54 -9.94
CA ARG A 205 10.81 2.19 -11.31
C ARG A 205 10.45 0.77 -11.69
N VAL A 206 10.58 -0.17 -10.77
CA VAL A 206 10.23 -1.58 -11.01
C VAL A 206 8.70 -1.72 -11.14
N ALA A 207 7.94 -1.08 -10.27
CA ALA A 207 6.47 -1.06 -10.33
C ALA A 207 5.96 -0.58 -11.70
N ILE A 208 6.46 0.56 -12.15
CA ILE A 208 6.14 1.13 -13.47
C ILE A 208 6.48 0.13 -14.59
N ARG A 209 7.67 -0.44 -14.57
CA ARG A 209 8.14 -1.35 -15.62
C ARG A 209 7.31 -2.63 -15.70
N VAL A 210 7.05 -3.25 -14.55
CA VAL A 210 6.32 -4.52 -14.50
C VAL A 210 4.85 -4.35 -14.86
N VAL A 211 4.18 -3.32 -14.37
CA VAL A 211 2.77 -3.05 -14.69
C VAL A 211 2.60 -2.74 -16.19
N ARG A 212 3.46 -1.90 -16.78
CA ARG A 212 3.45 -1.68 -18.24
C ARG A 212 3.59 -2.97 -19.03
N ARG A 213 4.50 -3.86 -18.61
CA ARG A 213 4.71 -5.15 -19.27
C ARG A 213 3.45 -6.02 -19.20
N ILE A 214 2.83 -6.12 -18.02
CA ILE A 214 1.58 -6.87 -17.82
C ILE A 214 0.46 -6.33 -18.72
N ILE A 215 0.23 -5.02 -18.71
CA ILE A 215 -0.79 -4.39 -19.55
C ILE A 215 -0.52 -4.70 -21.04
N GLY A 216 0.74 -4.66 -21.46
CA GLY A 216 1.13 -5.04 -22.83
C GLY A 216 0.77 -6.48 -23.18
N LEU A 217 0.97 -7.44 -22.25
CA LEU A 217 0.56 -8.84 -22.42
C LEU A 217 -0.97 -8.99 -22.51
N LEU A 218 -1.72 -8.27 -21.66
CA LEU A 218 -3.18 -8.28 -21.69
C LEU A 218 -3.74 -7.69 -22.98
N LEU A 219 -3.20 -6.56 -23.46
CA LEU A 219 -3.60 -5.94 -24.74
C LEU A 219 -3.33 -6.83 -25.97
N ALA A 220 -2.32 -7.68 -25.90
CA ALA A 220 -2.05 -8.63 -26.98
C ALA A 220 -3.09 -9.76 -27.07
N ARG A 221 -3.88 -9.96 -26.01
CA ARG A 221 -4.82 -11.09 -25.90
C ARG A 221 -6.29 -10.69 -25.83
N HIS A 222 -6.60 -9.46 -25.39
CA HIS A 222 -7.96 -8.97 -25.15
C HIS A 222 -8.25 -7.70 -25.96
N GLU A 223 -9.50 -7.52 -26.35
CA GLU A 223 -9.95 -6.31 -27.07
C GLU A 223 -10.02 -5.11 -26.14
N ARG A 224 -10.41 -5.33 -24.88
CA ARG A 224 -10.49 -4.28 -23.84
C ARG A 224 -9.78 -4.73 -22.57
N VAL A 225 -9.13 -3.78 -21.91
CA VAL A 225 -8.42 -4.00 -20.65
C VAL A 225 -8.88 -2.93 -19.65
N VAL A 226 -9.47 -3.35 -18.56
CA VAL A 226 -9.75 -2.52 -17.40
C VAL A 226 -8.62 -2.71 -16.40
N VAL A 227 -7.98 -1.62 -16.01
CA VAL A 227 -6.89 -1.62 -15.03
C VAL A 227 -7.41 -1.04 -13.73
N LEU A 228 -7.44 -1.88 -12.69
CA LEU A 228 -7.86 -1.53 -11.35
C LEU A 228 -6.67 -1.72 -10.41
N MET A 229 -6.17 -0.62 -9.85
CA MET A 229 -5.11 -0.59 -8.84
C MET A 229 -5.72 -0.09 -7.53
N ALA A 230 -6.27 -1.01 -6.74
CA ALA A 230 -6.93 -0.66 -5.49
C ALA A 230 -5.93 -0.15 -4.46
N GLU A 231 -6.39 0.75 -3.58
CA GLU A 231 -5.58 1.16 -2.44
C GLU A 231 -5.53 0.04 -1.38
N GLY A 232 -4.32 -0.22 -0.85
CA GLY A 232 -4.11 -1.07 0.30
C GLY A 232 -3.80 -0.27 1.57
N ASN A 233 -3.43 -0.94 2.64
CA ASN A 233 -2.95 -0.28 3.86
C ASN A 233 -1.44 -0.07 3.88
N HIS A 234 -0.69 -0.76 3.02
CA HIS A 234 0.75 -0.57 2.84
C HIS A 234 1.08 0.54 1.83
N ASP A 235 0.23 0.78 0.84
CA ASP A 235 0.51 1.64 -0.30
C ASP A 235 -0.59 2.68 -0.65
N PRO A 236 -1.26 3.31 0.33
CA PRO A 236 -2.38 4.21 0.05
C PRO A 236 -1.99 5.41 -0.83
N ALA A 237 -0.86 6.07 -0.59
CA ALA A 237 -0.42 7.18 -1.43
C ALA A 237 0.15 6.69 -2.77
N SER A 238 0.86 5.57 -2.76
CA SER A 238 1.45 5.01 -3.98
C SER A 238 0.40 4.51 -4.95
N SER A 239 -0.72 3.98 -4.49
CA SER A 239 -1.83 3.59 -5.35
C SER A 239 -2.43 4.78 -6.12
N ILE A 240 -2.44 5.98 -5.50
CA ILE A 240 -2.94 7.21 -6.14
C ILE A 240 -2.04 7.59 -7.32
N TRP A 241 -0.73 7.78 -7.09
CA TRP A 241 0.15 8.21 -8.18
C TRP A 241 0.27 7.16 -9.27
N LEU A 242 0.17 5.86 -8.93
CA LEU A 242 0.23 4.79 -9.92
C LEU A 242 -0.99 4.81 -10.84
N ARG A 243 -2.19 5.06 -10.32
CA ARG A 243 -3.41 5.23 -11.13
C ARG A 243 -3.32 6.43 -12.06
N GLU A 244 -2.94 7.60 -11.53
CA GLU A 244 -2.79 8.82 -12.32
C GLU A 244 -1.73 8.66 -13.42
N TRP A 245 -0.60 8.02 -13.08
CA TRP A 245 0.44 7.73 -14.05
C TRP A 245 -0.05 6.78 -15.14
N LEU A 246 -0.78 5.73 -14.79
CA LEU A 246 -1.34 4.78 -15.77
C LEU A 246 -2.35 5.46 -16.68
N ALA A 247 -3.26 6.26 -16.14
CA ALA A 247 -4.24 7.00 -16.91
C ALA A 247 -3.55 7.93 -17.92
N ALA A 248 -2.53 8.68 -17.50
CA ALA A 248 -1.76 9.54 -18.38
C ALA A 248 -0.93 8.77 -19.43
N THR A 249 -0.36 7.62 -19.06
CA THR A 249 0.49 6.83 -19.96
C THR A 249 -0.32 6.20 -21.10
N PHE A 250 -1.54 5.78 -20.80
CA PHE A 250 -2.41 5.07 -21.76
C PHE A 250 -3.57 5.90 -22.30
N GLU A 251 -3.52 7.23 -22.15
CA GLU A 251 -4.60 8.12 -22.62
C GLU A 251 -4.90 8.00 -24.13
N ASP A 252 -3.89 7.62 -24.94
CA ASP A 252 -4.00 7.42 -26.38
C ASP A 252 -4.33 5.96 -26.79
N GLU A 253 -4.50 5.03 -25.84
CA GLU A 253 -4.88 3.64 -26.12
C GLU A 253 -6.37 3.41 -25.78
N PRO A 254 -7.28 3.49 -26.78
CA PRO A 254 -8.74 3.49 -26.54
C PRO A 254 -9.27 2.16 -25.96
N ARG A 255 -8.46 1.09 -25.96
CA ARG A 255 -8.83 -0.22 -25.43
C ARG A 255 -8.56 -0.34 -23.94
N ILE A 256 -7.91 0.66 -23.31
CA ILE A 256 -7.63 0.67 -21.87
C ILE A 256 -8.58 1.63 -21.17
N THR A 257 -9.10 1.16 -20.03
CA THR A 257 -9.77 1.99 -19.03
C THR A 257 -9.03 1.82 -17.71
N VAL A 258 -8.51 2.92 -17.18
CA VAL A 258 -7.89 2.92 -15.85
C VAL A 258 -8.92 3.42 -14.84
N GLU A 259 -9.16 2.65 -13.79
CA GLU A 259 -10.01 3.06 -12.68
C GLU A 259 -9.27 4.09 -11.82
N THR A 260 -9.78 5.30 -11.74
CA THR A 260 -9.16 6.45 -11.06
C THR A 260 -9.96 6.96 -9.86
N SER A 261 -11.05 6.28 -9.48
CA SER A 261 -11.86 6.66 -8.32
C SER A 261 -11.02 6.78 -7.06
N PRO A 262 -11.18 7.85 -6.27
CA PRO A 262 -10.56 7.96 -4.95
C PRO A 262 -11.25 7.12 -3.87
N ASP A 263 -12.43 6.55 -4.18
CA ASP A 263 -13.15 5.65 -3.27
C ASP A 263 -12.47 4.28 -3.28
N PRO A 264 -12.19 3.65 -2.12
CA PRO A 264 -11.54 2.34 -2.06
C PRO A 264 -12.47 1.16 -2.41
N TYR A 265 -13.68 1.43 -2.85
CA TYR A 265 -14.64 0.45 -3.34
C TYR A 265 -14.82 0.63 -4.85
N TYR A 266 -14.63 -0.45 -5.60
CA TYR A 266 -14.65 -0.40 -7.06
C TYR A 266 -15.65 -1.38 -7.62
N CYS A 267 -16.12 -1.12 -8.85
CA CYS A 267 -17.07 -1.96 -9.55
C CYS A 267 -16.77 -2.04 -11.04
N VAL A 268 -16.86 -3.24 -11.59
CA VAL A 268 -16.83 -3.49 -13.04
C VAL A 268 -18.10 -4.25 -13.43
N GLU A 269 -18.83 -3.71 -14.39
CA GLU A 269 -20.05 -4.32 -14.92
C GLU A 269 -19.76 -5.03 -16.25
N HIS A 270 -20.28 -6.25 -16.39
CA HIS A 270 -20.20 -7.04 -17.61
C HIS A 270 -21.54 -7.73 -17.89
N GLY A 271 -22.38 -7.07 -18.66
CA GLY A 271 -23.74 -7.54 -18.93
C GLY A 271 -24.56 -7.72 -17.65
N ALA A 272 -25.03 -8.95 -17.40
CA ALA A 272 -25.79 -9.28 -16.18
C ALA A 272 -24.88 -9.60 -14.95
N THR A 273 -23.57 -9.41 -15.08
CA THR A 273 -22.58 -9.72 -14.03
C THR A 273 -21.95 -8.45 -13.50
N ALA A 274 -21.92 -8.29 -12.18
CA ALA A 274 -21.21 -7.23 -11.47
C ALA A 274 -20.05 -7.80 -10.66
N LEU A 275 -18.88 -7.22 -10.82
CA LEU A 275 -17.67 -7.54 -10.07
C LEU A 275 -17.35 -6.37 -9.16
N PHE A 276 -17.23 -6.60 -7.86
CA PHE A 276 -16.91 -5.60 -6.85
C PHE A 276 -15.54 -5.88 -6.26
N PHE A 277 -14.80 -4.83 -5.93
CA PHE A 277 -13.43 -4.95 -5.45
C PHE A 277 -13.18 -4.04 -4.26
N HIS A 278 -12.49 -4.59 -3.26
CA HIS A 278 -12.02 -3.86 -2.09
C HIS A 278 -10.84 -4.63 -1.48
N HIS A 279 -9.79 -3.93 -1.02
CA HIS A 279 -8.64 -4.61 -0.41
C HIS A 279 -9.02 -5.45 0.82
N GLY A 280 -9.85 -4.95 1.71
CA GLY A 280 -10.25 -5.69 2.93
C GLY A 280 -9.92 -4.97 4.23
N HIS A 281 -8.98 -4.03 4.23
CA HIS A 281 -8.50 -3.34 5.43
C HIS A 281 -9.53 -2.40 6.09
N LYS A 282 -10.52 -1.88 5.36
CA LYS A 282 -11.60 -1.03 5.91
C LYS A 282 -12.84 -1.83 6.30
N ARG A 283 -13.14 -2.92 5.57
CA ARG A 283 -14.30 -3.79 5.80
C ARG A 283 -13.91 -5.25 5.61
N LYS A 284 -14.32 -6.08 6.55
CA LYS A 284 -14.12 -7.53 6.47
C LYS A 284 -15.08 -8.16 5.46
N PRO A 285 -14.77 -9.32 4.87
CA PRO A 285 -15.64 -10.05 3.96
C PRO A 285 -17.06 -10.25 4.48
N ALA A 286 -17.20 -10.46 5.79
CA ALA A 286 -18.50 -10.70 6.43
C ALA A 286 -19.52 -9.55 6.30
N ASN A 287 -19.06 -8.32 6.01
CA ASN A 287 -19.89 -7.11 6.09
C ASN A 287 -19.70 -6.18 4.88
N VAL A 288 -19.11 -6.65 3.78
CA VAL A 288 -18.81 -5.81 2.62
C VAL A 288 -19.94 -5.78 1.60
N ASP A 289 -20.74 -6.82 1.53
CA ASP A 289 -21.84 -7.00 0.58
C ASP A 289 -22.87 -5.86 0.62
N ALA A 290 -23.35 -5.51 1.82
CA ALA A 290 -24.28 -4.42 2.01
C ALA A 290 -23.67 -3.06 1.60
N VAL A 291 -22.34 -2.89 1.79
CA VAL A 291 -21.63 -1.67 1.35
C VAL A 291 -21.63 -1.57 -0.16
N PHE A 292 -21.28 -2.66 -0.86
CA PHE A 292 -21.28 -2.68 -2.33
C PHE A 292 -22.68 -2.46 -2.91
N ALA A 293 -23.69 -3.15 -2.38
CA ALA A 293 -25.08 -2.97 -2.80
C ALA A 293 -25.57 -1.52 -2.60
N ALA A 294 -25.15 -0.85 -1.52
CA ALA A 294 -25.52 0.52 -1.23
C ALA A 294 -24.78 1.55 -2.09
N LYS A 295 -23.45 1.37 -2.26
CA LYS A 295 -22.60 2.28 -3.04
C LYS A 295 -22.87 2.19 -4.55
N PHE A 296 -23.09 1.00 -5.07
CA PHE A 296 -23.29 0.72 -6.49
C PHE A 296 -24.74 0.28 -6.77
N ARG A 297 -25.69 0.94 -6.13
CA ARG A 297 -27.12 0.57 -6.15
C ARG A 297 -27.67 0.34 -7.54
N GLU A 298 -27.31 1.20 -8.50
CA GLU A 298 -27.81 1.11 -9.88
C GLU A 298 -27.24 -0.11 -10.60
N VAL A 299 -25.94 -0.37 -10.47
CA VAL A 299 -25.30 -1.57 -11.05
C VAL A 299 -25.85 -2.83 -10.40
N PHE A 300 -25.88 -2.85 -9.06
CA PHE A 300 -26.38 -3.99 -8.29
C PHE A 300 -27.84 -4.31 -8.65
N GLY A 301 -28.69 -3.29 -8.82
CA GLY A 301 -30.13 -3.46 -9.11
C GLY A 301 -30.43 -3.96 -10.53
N ARG A 302 -29.53 -3.74 -11.51
CA ARG A 302 -29.75 -4.21 -12.89
C ARG A 302 -28.96 -5.46 -13.27
N THR A 303 -28.03 -5.90 -12.43
CA THR A 303 -27.27 -7.13 -12.64
C THR A 303 -27.89 -8.31 -11.91
N LYS A 304 -27.64 -9.53 -12.39
CA LYS A 304 -28.19 -10.75 -11.84
C LYS A 304 -27.14 -11.52 -11.00
N HIS A 305 -25.89 -11.43 -11.39
CA HIS A 305 -24.78 -12.12 -10.73
C HIS A 305 -23.84 -11.11 -10.12
N ALA A 306 -23.55 -11.26 -8.84
CA ALA A 306 -22.73 -10.34 -8.07
C ALA A 306 -21.60 -11.08 -7.37
N TYR A 307 -20.37 -10.63 -7.57
CA TYR A 307 -19.16 -11.20 -7.00
C TYR A 307 -18.29 -10.11 -6.40
N ALA A 308 -17.79 -10.31 -5.18
CA ALA A 308 -16.85 -9.40 -4.53
C ALA A 308 -15.49 -10.09 -4.35
N HIS A 309 -14.42 -9.38 -4.71
CA HIS A 309 -13.05 -9.83 -4.60
C HIS A 309 -12.29 -8.99 -3.60
N MET A 310 -11.61 -9.66 -2.66
CA MET A 310 -10.92 -9.03 -1.54
C MET A 310 -9.53 -9.65 -1.32
N GLY A 311 -8.65 -8.91 -0.63
CA GLY A 311 -7.31 -9.31 -0.22
C GLY A 311 -7.09 -9.15 1.27
N HIS A 312 -5.91 -8.61 1.65
CA HIS A 312 -5.49 -8.19 2.98
C HIS A 312 -5.10 -9.31 3.94
N MET A 313 -5.82 -10.41 3.98
CA MET A 313 -5.59 -11.48 4.96
C MET A 313 -4.78 -12.65 4.41
N HIS A 314 -4.35 -12.58 3.16
CA HIS A 314 -3.46 -13.50 2.45
C HIS A 314 -3.93 -14.97 2.40
N HIS A 315 -5.16 -15.30 2.81
CA HIS A 315 -5.72 -16.65 2.75
C HIS A 315 -7.05 -16.69 2.00
N VAL A 316 -7.44 -17.87 1.55
CA VAL A 316 -8.73 -18.07 0.89
C VAL A 316 -9.84 -18.09 1.91
N ASP A 317 -10.85 -17.26 1.69
CA ASP A 317 -12.16 -17.33 2.36
C ASP A 317 -13.25 -17.05 1.32
N VAL A 318 -14.21 -17.95 1.20
CA VAL A 318 -15.34 -17.80 0.27
C VAL A 318 -16.63 -17.84 1.05
N LYS A 319 -17.42 -16.80 0.92
CA LYS A 319 -18.71 -16.66 1.58
C LYS A 319 -19.78 -16.30 0.56
N GLU A 320 -20.82 -17.07 0.50
CA GLU A 320 -22.06 -16.71 -0.21
C GLU A 320 -23.04 -16.05 0.75
N THR A 321 -23.60 -14.93 0.35
CA THR A 321 -24.67 -14.22 1.05
C THR A 321 -25.92 -14.15 0.16
N SER A 322 -27.00 -13.61 0.68
CA SER A 322 -28.19 -13.35 -0.15
C SER A 322 -27.96 -12.28 -1.24
N LEU A 323 -26.84 -11.55 -1.18
CA LEU A 323 -26.56 -10.45 -2.10
C LEU A 323 -25.49 -10.81 -3.14
N MET A 324 -24.46 -11.57 -2.75
CA MET A 324 -23.33 -11.86 -3.62
C MET A 324 -22.44 -12.99 -3.09
N VAL A 325 -21.58 -13.52 -3.96
CA VAL A 325 -20.44 -14.34 -3.56
C VAL A 325 -19.26 -13.44 -3.26
N ILE A 326 -18.66 -13.58 -2.07
CA ILE A 326 -17.52 -12.82 -1.61
C ILE A 326 -16.32 -13.77 -1.53
N GLU A 327 -15.23 -13.44 -2.20
CA GLU A 327 -14.02 -14.24 -2.18
C GLU A 327 -12.82 -13.38 -1.76
N GLN A 328 -12.15 -13.81 -0.71
CA GLN A 328 -10.85 -13.33 -0.28
C GLN A 328 -9.77 -14.21 -0.90
N HIS A 329 -8.72 -13.58 -1.42
CA HIS A 329 -7.69 -14.26 -2.21
C HIS A 329 -6.37 -14.42 -1.46
N GLN A 330 -5.60 -15.44 -1.86
CA GLN A 330 -4.21 -15.62 -1.49
C GLN A 330 -3.33 -14.62 -2.25
N THR A 331 -2.14 -14.40 -1.72
CA THR A 331 -1.07 -13.69 -2.42
C THR A 331 -0.10 -14.63 -3.14
N LEU A 332 0.66 -14.10 -4.11
CA LEU A 332 1.83 -14.76 -4.70
C LEU A 332 3.12 -14.47 -3.91
N ALA A 333 3.14 -13.41 -3.09
CA ALA A 333 4.29 -13.02 -2.31
C ALA A 333 4.72 -14.10 -1.31
N ALA A 334 6.00 -14.15 -0.98
CA ALA A 334 6.49 -14.97 0.13
C ALA A 334 5.94 -14.42 1.46
N PRO A 335 5.87 -15.24 2.52
CA PRO A 335 5.65 -14.72 3.86
C PRO A 335 6.81 -13.79 4.26
N ASP A 336 6.50 -12.71 4.95
CA ASP A 336 7.52 -11.91 5.63
C ASP A 336 7.86 -12.49 7.02
N ALA A 337 8.86 -11.92 7.69
CA ALA A 337 9.26 -12.33 9.03
C ALA A 337 8.11 -12.20 10.04
N TYR A 338 7.24 -11.20 9.88
CA TYR A 338 6.08 -11.00 10.76
C TYR A 338 5.05 -12.11 10.60
N ALA A 339 4.71 -12.50 9.38
CA ALA A 339 3.79 -13.60 9.11
C ALA A 339 4.35 -14.94 9.58
N SER A 340 5.65 -15.20 9.34
CA SER A 340 6.33 -16.41 9.78
C SER A 340 6.32 -16.55 11.31
N ARG A 341 6.68 -15.51 12.03
CA ARG A 341 6.67 -15.49 13.50
C ARG A 341 5.27 -15.56 14.09
N GLY A 342 4.28 -15.02 13.39
CA GLY A 342 2.87 -15.11 13.77
C GLY A 342 2.25 -16.49 13.54
N GLY A 343 2.96 -17.38 12.81
CA GLY A 343 2.44 -18.69 12.43
C GLY A 343 1.33 -18.64 11.40
N TRP A 344 1.22 -17.53 10.67
CA TRP A 344 0.21 -17.37 9.62
C TRP A 344 0.71 -17.98 8.32
N MET A 345 0.34 -19.23 8.12
CA MET A 345 0.74 -20.00 6.96
C MET A 345 -0.43 -20.15 5.99
N SER A 346 -0.27 -19.67 4.77
CA SER A 346 -1.22 -19.91 3.69
C SER A 346 -0.48 -20.31 2.42
N GLY A 347 -1.21 -20.94 1.48
CA GLY A 347 -0.65 -21.22 0.15
C GLY A 347 -0.41 -19.91 -0.62
N ARG A 348 0.47 -19.96 -1.62
CA ARG A 348 0.84 -18.84 -2.48
C ARG A 348 0.29 -19.07 -3.88
N SER A 349 -0.78 -18.39 -4.24
CA SER A 349 -1.40 -18.53 -5.58
C SER A 349 -2.16 -17.27 -5.96
N ALA A 350 -2.33 -17.07 -7.26
CA ALA A 350 -3.27 -16.12 -7.83
C ALA A 350 -4.14 -16.82 -8.89
N GLN A 351 -5.19 -16.16 -9.35
CA GLN A 351 -6.13 -16.80 -10.26
C GLN A 351 -6.70 -15.85 -11.30
N VAL A 352 -7.10 -16.46 -12.43
CA VAL A 352 -7.95 -15.83 -13.44
C VAL A 352 -9.33 -16.44 -13.30
N ILE A 353 -10.34 -15.61 -13.13
CA ILE A 353 -11.73 -16.01 -13.07
C ILE A 353 -12.41 -15.53 -14.34
N THR A 354 -13.05 -16.45 -15.06
CA THR A 354 -13.75 -16.13 -16.29
C THR A 354 -15.25 -15.97 -16.04
N TYR A 355 -15.78 -14.80 -16.41
CA TYR A 355 -17.18 -14.45 -16.28
C TYR A 355 -17.82 -14.34 -17.66
N HIS A 356 -19.08 -14.78 -17.74
CA HIS A 356 -19.93 -14.60 -18.90
C HIS A 356 -20.91 -13.45 -18.63
N ASP A 357 -21.21 -12.67 -19.66
CA ASP A 357 -22.10 -11.51 -19.56
C ASP A 357 -23.55 -11.84 -19.12
N VAL A 358 -24.00 -13.09 -19.31
CA VAL A 358 -25.34 -13.57 -18.95
C VAL A 358 -25.32 -14.57 -17.79
N HIS A 359 -24.28 -15.39 -17.67
CA HIS A 359 -24.27 -16.59 -16.81
C HIS A 359 -23.44 -16.46 -15.53
N GLY A 360 -22.77 -15.33 -15.30
CA GLY A 360 -21.88 -15.16 -14.16
C GLY A 360 -20.55 -15.92 -14.35
N GLU A 361 -19.97 -16.45 -13.28
CA GLU A 361 -18.73 -17.22 -13.34
C GLU A 361 -18.90 -18.52 -14.13
N VAL A 362 -18.01 -18.75 -15.10
CA VAL A 362 -18.05 -19.94 -15.96
C VAL A 362 -16.74 -20.76 -15.93
N GLY A 363 -15.70 -20.28 -15.28
CA GLY A 363 -14.45 -21.01 -15.13
C GLY A 363 -13.39 -20.24 -14.37
N ARG A 364 -12.35 -20.96 -13.95
CA ARG A 364 -11.18 -20.34 -13.32
C ARG A 364 -9.90 -21.14 -13.55
N VAL A 365 -8.78 -20.43 -13.60
CA VAL A 365 -7.43 -20.96 -13.64
C VAL A 365 -6.70 -20.45 -12.42
N ARG A 366 -6.24 -21.34 -11.54
CA ARG A 366 -5.42 -21.02 -10.38
C ARG A 366 -4.01 -21.52 -10.59
N LEU A 367 -3.02 -20.65 -10.42
CA LEU A 367 -1.61 -20.98 -10.57
C LEU A 367 -0.86 -20.64 -9.28
N SER A 368 -0.21 -21.64 -8.71
CA SER A 368 0.63 -21.50 -7.52
C SER A 368 1.98 -20.89 -7.89
N SER A 369 2.58 -20.12 -6.98
CA SER A 369 3.95 -19.60 -7.15
C SER A 369 4.99 -20.71 -7.40
N SER A 370 4.81 -21.89 -6.79
CA SER A 370 5.71 -23.05 -6.95
C SER A 370 5.77 -23.62 -8.38
N MET A 371 4.90 -23.17 -9.26
CA MET A 371 4.92 -23.59 -10.69
C MET A 371 5.94 -22.78 -11.51
N PHE A 372 6.59 -21.80 -10.93
CA PHE A 372 7.47 -20.85 -11.63
C PHE A 372 8.88 -20.88 -11.08
N ALA A 373 9.88 -20.83 -11.97
CA ALA A 373 11.29 -20.89 -11.58
C ALA A 373 11.75 -19.70 -10.72
N ALA A 374 11.14 -18.54 -10.91
CA ALA A 374 11.46 -17.36 -10.12
C ALA A 374 11.08 -17.45 -8.62
N ALA A 375 10.26 -18.42 -8.25
CA ALA A 375 9.80 -18.65 -6.88
C ALA A 375 10.33 -19.95 -6.27
N ALA A 376 11.19 -20.68 -7.00
CA ALA A 376 11.77 -21.94 -6.60
C ALA A 376 13.15 -21.76 -5.82
#